data_1d5b5606fd53b908068ab781ba192617
#
_entry.id   1d5b5606fd53b908068ab781ba192617
#
_cell.length_a   1.000
_cell.length_b   1.000
_cell.length_c   1.000
_cell.angle_alpha   90.00
_cell.angle_beta   90.00
_cell.angle_gamma   90.00
#
_symmetry.space_group_name_H-M   'P 1'
#
loop_
_entity.id
_entity.type
_entity.pdbx_description
1 polymer ?
#
loop_
_entity_poly.entity_id
_entity_poly.type
_entity_poly.pdbx_seq_one_letter_code
_entity_poly.pdbx_strand_id
1 'polypeptide(L)'
;MDDEAMQLLKAMREQLGKTSASRTVDALAAANTLGLEGGSLDFDRRLQDLVVAEYLEEPANPALMAQGKYLITFEGLAAADNY
;
A
#
# COMPACT_ATOMS: atom_id res chain seq x y z
N MET A 1 0.27 -14.73 3.10
CA MET A 1 0.78 -13.47 2.49
C MET A 1 2.28 -13.41 2.69
N ASP A 2 2.98 -13.01 1.63
CA ASP A 2 4.41 -12.89 1.56
C ASP A 2 4.87 -11.75 2.47
N ASP A 3 5.97 -11.93 3.19
CA ASP A 3 6.54 -10.92 4.08
C ASP A 3 6.89 -9.63 3.35
N GLU A 4 7.34 -9.73 2.10
CA GLU A 4 7.70 -8.56 1.31
C GLU A 4 6.50 -7.70 0.99
N ALA A 5 5.36 -8.33 0.69
CA ALA A 5 4.12 -7.59 0.47
C ALA A 5 3.64 -6.94 1.77
N MET A 6 3.77 -7.64 2.89
CA MET A 6 3.38 -7.09 4.19
C MET A 6 4.27 -5.92 4.62
N GLN A 7 5.57 -5.96 4.30
CA GLN A 7 6.46 -4.83 4.56
C GLN A 7 6.04 -3.59 3.78
N LEU A 8 5.62 -3.77 2.53
CA LEU A 8 5.12 -2.68 1.70
C LEU A 8 3.83 -2.10 2.32
N LEU A 9 2.92 -2.96 2.74
CA LEU A 9 1.68 -2.55 3.40
C LEU A 9 1.97 -1.77 4.68
N LYS A 10 2.90 -2.23 5.48
CA LYS A 10 3.28 -1.57 6.73
C LYS A 10 3.86 -0.18 6.47
N ALA A 11 4.71 -0.06 5.45
CA ALA A 11 5.27 1.24 5.07
C ALA A 11 4.17 2.22 4.65
N MET A 12 3.15 1.74 3.91
CA MET A 12 2.00 2.55 3.55
C MET A 12 1.17 2.94 4.78
N ARG A 13 0.97 2.00 5.71
CA ARG A 13 0.24 2.28 6.95
C ARG A 13 0.89 3.40 7.77
N GLU A 14 2.22 3.40 7.83
CA GLU A 14 2.97 4.40 8.58
C GLU A 14 2.80 5.81 8.04
N GLN A 15 2.46 5.97 6.77
CA GLN A 15 2.21 7.29 6.18
C GLN A 15 1.00 7.98 6.80
N LEU A 16 0.05 7.23 7.32
CA LEU A 16 -1.21 7.80 7.80
C LEU A 16 -1.13 8.37 9.21
N GLY A 17 -0.21 7.90 10.04
CA GLY A 17 -0.16 8.31 11.44
C GLY A 17 -1.38 7.83 12.21
N LYS A 18 -1.52 8.29 13.45
CA LYS A 18 -2.57 7.82 14.37
C LYS A 18 -3.89 8.57 14.21
N THR A 19 -3.85 9.78 13.68
CA THR A 19 -5.01 10.67 13.64
C THR A 19 -5.51 10.97 12.24
N SER A 20 -4.97 10.31 11.22
CA SER A 20 -5.37 10.55 9.85
C SER A 20 -6.78 10.05 9.60
N ALA A 21 -7.64 10.91 9.06
CA ALA A 21 -8.98 10.53 8.62
C ALA A 21 -8.98 9.91 7.22
N SER A 22 -7.91 10.12 6.45
CA SER A 22 -7.79 9.60 5.09
C SER A 22 -7.17 8.21 5.11
N ARG A 23 -7.62 7.35 4.19
CA ARG A 23 -7.01 6.04 3.96
C ARG A 23 -6.18 6.01 2.67
N THR A 24 -5.95 7.17 2.06
CA THR A 24 -5.14 7.26 0.84
C THR A 24 -3.67 7.13 1.19
N VAL A 25 -2.98 6.21 0.52
CA VAL A 25 -1.56 5.94 0.74
C VAL A 25 -0.80 6.03 -0.58
N ASP A 26 0.48 6.35 -0.49
CA ASP A 26 1.36 6.48 -1.65
C ASP A 26 2.24 5.25 -1.76
N ALA A 27 1.92 4.38 -2.72
CA ALA A 27 2.64 3.13 -2.92
C ALA A 27 4.08 3.36 -3.41
N LEU A 28 4.30 4.38 -4.24
CA LEU A 28 5.64 4.68 -4.74
C LEU A 28 6.56 5.20 -3.63
N ALA A 29 6.03 6.06 -2.76
CA ALA A 29 6.79 6.54 -1.61
C ALA A 29 7.13 5.41 -0.65
N ALA A 30 6.20 4.49 -0.42
CA ALA A 30 6.44 3.33 0.43
C ALA A 30 7.53 2.43 -0.16
N ALA A 31 7.48 2.19 -1.47
CA ALA A 31 8.50 1.41 -2.16
C ALA A 31 9.88 2.05 -2.00
N ASN A 32 9.95 3.37 -2.17
CA ASN A 32 11.21 4.10 -2.02
C ASN A 32 11.78 3.97 -0.60
N THR A 33 10.92 4.01 0.42
CA THR A 33 11.33 3.81 1.82
C THR A 33 11.99 2.45 2.03
N LEU A 34 11.52 1.43 1.33
CA LEU A 34 12.04 0.06 1.44
C LEU A 34 13.22 -0.22 0.48
N GLY A 35 13.62 0.76 -0.33
CA GLY A 35 14.64 0.55 -1.35
C GLY A 35 14.16 -0.28 -2.53
N LEU A 36 12.85 -0.37 -2.72
CA LEU A 36 12.24 -1.10 -3.83
C LEU A 36 12.01 -0.14 -4.98
N GLU A 37 12.35 -0.57 -6.19
CA GLU A 37 12.15 0.27 -7.37
C GLU A 37 10.68 0.32 -7.76
N GLY A 38 10.10 1.52 -7.73
CA GLY A 38 8.72 1.72 -8.18
C GLY A 38 8.58 1.45 -9.67
N GLY A 39 7.52 0.74 -10.05
CA GLY A 39 7.30 0.35 -11.44
C GLY A 39 8.00 -0.93 -11.86
N SER A 40 8.79 -1.55 -10.98
CA SER A 40 9.38 -2.86 -11.27
C SER A 40 8.32 -3.95 -11.23
N LEU A 41 8.60 -5.10 -11.85
CA LEU A 41 7.68 -6.25 -11.80
C LEU A 41 7.48 -6.74 -10.36
N ASP A 42 8.51 -6.69 -9.55
CA ASP A 42 8.45 -7.11 -8.15
C ASP A 42 7.53 -6.18 -7.35
N PHE A 43 7.64 -4.87 -7.56
CA PHE A 43 6.75 -3.89 -6.96
C PHE A 43 5.30 -4.14 -7.36
N ASP A 44 5.05 -4.31 -8.65
CA ASP A 44 3.69 -4.54 -9.16
C ASP A 44 3.09 -5.82 -8.59
N ARG A 45 3.89 -6.88 -8.47
CA ARG A 45 3.43 -8.15 -7.90
C ARG A 45 3.03 -8.00 -6.43
N ARG A 46 3.82 -7.27 -5.65
CA ARG A 46 3.51 -7.02 -4.24
C ARG A 46 2.22 -6.22 -4.09
N LEU A 47 2.03 -5.19 -4.93
CA LEU A 47 0.79 -4.42 -4.92
C LEU A 47 -0.40 -5.29 -5.30
N GLN A 48 -0.25 -6.13 -6.33
CA GLN A 48 -1.33 -7.01 -6.76
C GLN A 48 -1.72 -8.00 -5.66
N ASP A 49 -0.73 -8.55 -4.94
CA ASP A 49 -0.98 -9.45 -3.82
C ASP A 49 -1.82 -8.76 -2.74
N LEU A 50 -1.51 -7.50 -2.44
CA LEU A 50 -2.25 -6.75 -1.43
C LEU A 50 -3.67 -6.42 -1.88
N VAL A 51 -3.87 -6.11 -3.16
CA VAL A 51 -5.20 -5.86 -3.71
C VAL A 51 -6.03 -7.14 -3.71
N VAL A 52 -5.45 -8.27 -4.10
CA VAL A 52 -6.14 -9.56 -4.10
C VAL A 52 -6.52 -9.98 -2.68
N ALA A 53 -5.67 -9.70 -1.71
CA ALA A 53 -5.96 -9.98 -0.30
C ALA A 53 -6.98 -9.01 0.31
N GLU A 54 -7.41 -8.00 -0.44
CA GLU A 54 -8.35 -6.97 0.00
C GLU A 54 -7.78 -6.05 1.09
N TYR A 55 -6.46 -5.94 1.17
CA TYR A 55 -5.80 -4.99 2.07
C TYR A 55 -5.66 -3.60 1.44
N LEU A 56 -5.67 -3.53 0.11
CA LEU A 56 -5.68 -2.29 -0.65
C LEU A 56 -6.82 -2.28 -1.65
N GLU A 57 -7.33 -1.09 -1.94
CA GLU A 57 -8.31 -0.87 -2.98
C GLU A 57 -7.75 0.13 -3.98
N GLU A 58 -8.08 -0.06 -5.26
CA GLU A 58 -7.79 0.93 -6.28
C GLU A 58 -8.72 2.12 -6.10
N PRO A 59 -8.20 3.37 -6.12
CA PRO A 59 -9.06 4.53 -6.00
C PRO A 59 -9.96 4.68 -7.23
N ALA A 60 -11.16 5.24 -7.02
CA ALA A 60 -12.09 5.49 -8.12
C ALA A 60 -11.58 6.56 -9.08
N ASN A 61 -10.75 7.49 -8.61
CA ASN A 61 -10.22 8.58 -9.42
C ASN A 61 -9.00 8.09 -10.21
N PRO A 62 -9.05 8.07 -11.57
CA PRO A 62 -7.92 7.61 -12.38
C PRO A 62 -6.65 8.43 -12.18
N ALA A 63 -6.76 9.70 -11.80
CA ALA A 63 -5.60 10.54 -11.56
C ALA A 63 -4.79 10.04 -10.35
N LEU A 64 -5.47 9.52 -9.33
CA LEU A 64 -4.80 8.94 -8.16
C LEU A 64 -4.08 7.66 -8.52
N MET A 65 -4.69 6.80 -9.35
CA MET A 65 -4.04 5.60 -9.85
C MET A 65 -2.77 5.93 -10.63
N ALA A 66 -2.83 6.94 -11.48
CA ALA A 66 -1.67 7.38 -12.27
C ALA A 66 -0.52 7.86 -11.37
N GLN A 67 -0.84 8.36 -10.17
CA GLN A 67 0.15 8.83 -9.20
C GLN A 67 0.64 7.72 -8.27
N GLY A 68 0.16 6.48 -8.43
CA GLY A 68 0.53 5.38 -7.54
C GLY A 68 -0.17 5.43 -6.19
N LYS A 69 -1.31 6.10 -6.11
CA LYS A 69 -2.08 6.18 -4.87
C LYS A 69 -3.05 5.00 -4.76
N TYR A 70 -3.26 4.52 -3.56
CA TYR A 70 -4.19 3.44 -3.24
C TYR A 70 -4.95 3.81 -1.98
N LEU A 71 -6.03 3.06 -1.71
CA LEU A 71 -6.75 3.16 -0.44
C LEU A 71 -6.43 1.92 0.39
N ILE A 72 -5.95 2.12 1.61
CA ILE A 72 -5.76 1.01 2.53
C ILE A 72 -7.11 0.68 3.18
N THR A 73 -7.51 -0.59 3.16
CA THR A 73 -8.79 -1.01 3.73
C THR A 73 -8.69 -1.13 5.25
N PHE A 74 -9.82 -1.32 5.92
CA PHE A 74 -9.81 -1.57 7.36
C PHE A 74 -9.08 -2.89 7.67
N GLU A 75 -9.26 -3.91 6.84
CA GLU A 75 -8.51 -5.16 6.94
C GLU A 75 -7.02 -4.94 6.75
N GLY A 76 -6.66 -4.06 5.81
CA GLY A 76 -5.27 -3.70 5.59
C GLY A 76 -4.64 -3.00 6.77
N LEU A 77 -5.38 -2.08 7.39
CA LEU A 77 -4.91 -1.39 8.60
C LEU A 77 -4.65 -2.38 9.72
N ALA A 78 -5.60 -3.28 9.97
CA ALA A 78 -5.46 -4.29 11.00
C ALA A 78 -4.30 -5.25 10.73
N ALA A 79 -4.14 -5.68 9.48
CA ALA A 79 -3.05 -6.58 9.09
C ALA A 79 -1.69 -5.91 9.29
N ALA A 80 -1.56 -4.64 8.92
CA ALA A 80 -0.32 -3.90 9.08
C ALA A 80 0.02 -3.67 10.56
N ASP A 81 -0.99 -3.38 11.38
CA ASP A 81 -0.78 -3.14 12.80
C ASP A 81 -0.39 -4.42 13.56
N ASN A 82 -0.79 -5.58 13.04
CA ASN A 82 -0.47 -6.87 13.64
C ASN A 82 0.77 -7.55 13.03
N TYR A 83 1.42 -6.90 12.10
CA TYR A 83 2.61 -7.47 11.44
C TYR A 83 3.92 -7.16 12.20
#